data_6a3260a078de36c2957fdb9913c9006f
#
_entry.id   6a3260a078de36c2957fdb9913c9006f
#
_cell.length_a   1.000
_cell.length_b   1.000
_cell.length_c   1.000
_cell.angle_alpha   90.00
_cell.angle_beta   90.00
_cell.angle_gamma   90.00
#
_symmetry.space_group_name_H-M   'P 1'
#
loop_
_entity.id
_entity.type
_entity.pdbx_description
1 polymer ?
#
loop_
_entity_poly.entity_id
_entity_poly.type
_entity_poly.pdbx_seq_one_letter_code
_entity_poly.pdbx_strand_id
1 'polypeptide(L)'
;VAAYVPSTLANATDLNAREFAVVLPFGAVLAGRTLAVSLLDSKRQRARPALLAGAAGVLLAGYGASLGWAAAQPSVPATNTRLAAFLSAHHLTSGISGYWDSSVVTVGSDGAVTIRAVQHVPRLEPYLWETKSSWYDPGANRANFLVTSKKPGFFHHWQPSPAALAALGRPVRIYHTGPFTVYVFDKNLLAELPHQ
;
A
#
# COMPACT_ATOMS: atom_id res chain seq x y z
N VAL A 1 -18.89 11.03 4.74
CA VAL A 1 -18.86 11.09 3.25
C VAL A 1 -19.19 12.50 2.78
N ALA A 2 -20.32 13.10 3.20
CA ALA A 2 -20.72 14.45 2.77
C ALA A 2 -19.70 15.55 3.10
N ALA A 3 -18.94 15.42 4.18
CA ALA A 3 -17.88 16.36 4.55
C ALA A 3 -16.53 16.05 3.84
N TYR A 4 -16.31 14.80 3.43
CA TYR A 4 -15.08 14.39 2.78
C TYR A 4 -15.03 14.80 1.30
N VAL A 5 -16.13 14.61 0.56
CA VAL A 5 -16.19 14.90 -0.88
C VAL A 5 -15.76 16.35 -1.23
N PRO A 6 -16.19 17.39 -0.51
CA PRO A 6 -15.73 18.77 -0.78
C PRO A 6 -14.37 19.10 -0.14
N SER A 7 -13.72 18.17 0.55
CA SER A 7 -12.44 18.43 1.20
C SER A 7 -11.30 18.39 0.20
N THR A 8 -10.19 19.06 0.52
CA THR A 8 -8.95 19.01 -0.26
C THR A 8 -8.27 17.64 -0.26
N LEU A 9 -8.73 16.74 0.61
CA LEU A 9 -8.27 15.35 0.68
C LEU A 9 -8.87 14.46 -0.42
N ALA A 10 -10.05 14.87 -0.96
CA ALA A 10 -10.71 14.18 -2.04
C ALA A 10 -10.04 14.52 -3.38
N ASN A 11 -8.96 13.86 -3.69
CA ASN A 11 -8.35 13.90 -5.01
C ASN A 11 -8.51 12.53 -5.71
N ALA A 12 -8.41 12.51 -7.03
CA ALA A 12 -8.62 11.31 -7.84
C ALA A 12 -7.43 10.33 -7.76
N THR A 13 -7.12 9.87 -6.55
CA THR A 13 -6.07 8.86 -6.32
C THR A 13 -6.67 7.55 -5.81
N ASP A 14 -6.05 6.43 -6.12
CA ASP A 14 -6.47 5.10 -5.67
C ASP A 14 -6.57 4.97 -4.13
N LEU A 15 -5.83 5.82 -3.41
CA LEU A 15 -5.86 5.87 -1.94
C LEU A 15 -7.22 6.33 -1.42
N ASN A 16 -7.85 7.29 -2.11
CA ASN A 16 -9.16 7.81 -1.70
C ASN A 16 -10.27 6.78 -1.91
N ALA A 17 -10.13 5.91 -2.90
CA ALA A 17 -11.08 4.83 -3.14
C ALA A 17 -11.18 3.88 -1.94
N ARG A 18 -10.09 3.63 -1.22
CA ARG A 18 -10.07 2.77 -0.03
C ARG A 18 -10.93 3.31 1.12
N GLU A 19 -10.95 4.63 1.30
CA GLU A 19 -11.73 5.26 2.37
C GLU A 19 -13.23 5.12 2.12
N PHE A 20 -13.66 5.07 0.86
CA PHE A 20 -15.04 4.81 0.49
C PHE A 20 -15.43 3.33 0.59
N ALA A 21 -14.47 2.41 0.54
CA ALA A 21 -14.77 0.98 0.63
C ALA A 21 -15.48 0.60 1.94
N VAL A 22 -15.17 1.30 3.03
CA VAL A 22 -15.82 1.11 4.33
C VAL A 22 -17.30 1.53 4.31
N VAL A 23 -17.67 2.48 3.45
CA VAL A 23 -19.06 2.98 3.33
C VAL A 23 -19.96 1.97 2.62
N LEU A 24 -19.40 1.14 1.74
CA LEU A 24 -20.17 0.19 0.93
C LEU A 24 -20.99 -0.81 1.76
N PRO A 25 -20.44 -1.53 2.75
CA PRO A 25 -21.23 -2.47 3.56
C PRO A 25 -22.33 -1.76 4.37
N PHE A 26 -22.04 -0.58 4.93
CA PHE A 26 -23.06 0.19 5.65
C PHE A 26 -24.15 0.72 4.71
N GLY A 27 -23.76 1.19 3.53
CA GLY A 27 -24.69 1.59 2.46
C GLY A 27 -25.59 0.45 2.02
N ALA A 28 -25.04 -0.75 1.85
CA ALA A 28 -25.78 -1.94 1.48
C ALA A 28 -26.80 -2.36 2.57
N VAL A 29 -26.42 -2.30 3.85
CA VAL A 29 -27.34 -2.59 4.97
C VAL A 29 -28.48 -1.58 5.03
N LEU A 30 -28.18 -0.28 4.90
CA LEU A 30 -29.19 0.79 4.90
C LEU A 30 -30.13 0.66 3.70
N ALA A 31 -29.59 0.41 2.51
CA ALA A 31 -30.40 0.19 1.30
C ALA A 31 -31.27 -1.05 1.43
N GLY A 32 -30.73 -2.16 1.93
CA GLY A 32 -31.48 -3.37 2.19
C GLY A 32 -32.63 -3.17 3.18
N ARG A 33 -32.41 -2.43 4.26
CA ARG A 33 -33.44 -2.10 5.25
C ARG A 33 -34.54 -1.22 4.67
N THR A 34 -34.19 -0.18 3.92
CA THR A 34 -35.20 0.70 3.28
C THR A 34 -36.00 -0.02 2.21
N LEU A 35 -35.37 -0.87 1.41
CA LEU A 35 -36.01 -1.71 0.40
C LEU A 35 -36.95 -2.73 1.06
N ALA A 36 -36.51 -3.43 2.11
CA ALA A 36 -37.32 -4.43 2.82
C ALA A 36 -38.57 -3.79 3.41
N VAL A 37 -38.50 -2.66 4.08
CA VAL A 37 -39.64 -1.94 4.63
C VAL A 37 -40.62 -1.55 3.50
N SER A 38 -40.09 -1.02 2.39
CA SER A 38 -40.91 -0.58 1.25
C SER A 38 -41.57 -1.74 0.51
N LEU A 39 -40.95 -2.92 0.46
CA LEU A 39 -41.50 -4.13 -0.15
C LEU A 39 -42.53 -4.81 0.75
N LEU A 40 -42.34 -4.78 2.07
CA LEU A 40 -43.26 -5.39 3.04
C LEU A 40 -44.54 -4.55 3.25
N ASP A 41 -44.45 -3.23 3.10
CA ASP A 41 -45.59 -2.31 3.26
C ASP A 41 -46.39 -2.12 1.96
N SER A 42 -46.37 -3.11 1.10
CA SER A 42 -46.90 -3.10 -0.27
C SER A 42 -48.44 -2.94 -0.37
N LYS A 43 -49.17 -2.86 0.74
CA LYS A 43 -50.63 -2.70 0.72
C LYS A 43 -51.13 -1.32 0.27
N ARG A 44 -50.29 -0.30 0.20
CA ARG A 44 -50.73 1.08 0.00
C ARG A 44 -50.28 1.79 -1.29
N GLN A 45 -49.26 1.31 -2.02
CA GLN A 45 -48.85 1.96 -3.28
C GLN A 45 -48.18 0.99 -4.27
N ARG A 46 -48.93 0.51 -5.25
CA ARG A 46 -48.47 -0.45 -6.29
C ARG A 46 -47.30 0.02 -7.16
N ALA A 47 -47.06 1.30 -7.32
CA ALA A 47 -46.02 1.83 -8.23
C ALA A 47 -44.63 1.95 -7.59
N ARG A 48 -44.51 2.21 -6.27
CA ARG A 48 -43.26 2.40 -5.59
C ARG A 48 -42.36 1.17 -5.52
N PRO A 49 -42.85 -0.05 -5.24
CA PRO A 49 -42.00 -1.23 -5.20
C PRO A 49 -41.38 -1.57 -6.56
N ALA A 50 -42.10 -1.33 -7.66
CA ALA A 50 -41.58 -1.57 -9.00
C ALA A 50 -40.43 -0.61 -9.36
N LEU A 51 -40.55 0.69 -8.99
CA LEU A 51 -39.48 1.67 -9.19
C LEU A 51 -38.24 1.36 -8.33
N LEU A 52 -38.45 0.98 -7.07
CA LEU A 52 -37.33 0.60 -6.18
C LEU A 52 -36.66 -0.70 -6.66
N ALA A 53 -37.39 -1.69 -7.09
CA ALA A 53 -36.86 -2.92 -7.66
C ALA A 53 -36.11 -2.65 -8.97
N GLY A 54 -36.63 -1.76 -9.83
CA GLY A 54 -35.95 -1.31 -11.03
C GLY A 54 -34.64 -0.59 -10.73
N ALA A 55 -34.63 0.35 -9.79
CA ALA A 55 -33.44 1.07 -9.37
C ALA A 55 -32.38 0.11 -8.78
N ALA A 56 -32.79 -0.82 -7.93
CA ALA A 56 -31.91 -1.85 -7.38
C ALA A 56 -31.33 -2.75 -8.48
N GLY A 57 -32.14 -3.14 -9.45
CA GLY A 57 -31.71 -3.92 -10.63
C GLY A 57 -30.66 -3.19 -11.46
N VAL A 58 -30.85 -1.90 -11.73
CA VAL A 58 -29.88 -1.07 -12.46
C VAL A 58 -28.56 -0.92 -11.68
N LEU A 59 -28.63 -0.70 -10.37
CA LEU A 59 -27.43 -0.62 -9.52
C LEU A 59 -26.67 -1.95 -9.49
N LEU A 60 -27.35 -3.07 -9.33
CA LEU A 60 -26.74 -4.40 -9.33
C LEU A 60 -26.15 -4.74 -10.71
N ALA A 61 -26.83 -4.44 -11.78
CA ALA A 61 -26.33 -4.64 -13.13
C ALA A 61 -25.08 -3.76 -13.41
N GLY A 62 -25.11 -2.47 -13.01
CA GLY A 62 -23.99 -1.57 -13.15
C GLY A 62 -22.79 -2.02 -12.32
N TYR A 63 -23.01 -2.47 -11.10
CA TYR A 63 -21.96 -2.99 -10.24
C TYR A 63 -21.38 -4.30 -10.80
N GLY A 64 -22.23 -5.23 -11.24
CA GLY A 64 -21.81 -6.48 -11.87
C GLY A 64 -21.02 -6.25 -13.15
N ALA A 65 -21.44 -5.31 -13.99
CA ALA A 65 -20.71 -4.91 -15.18
C ALA A 65 -19.34 -4.30 -14.86
N SER A 66 -19.27 -3.46 -13.81
CA SER A 66 -18.02 -2.85 -13.34
C SER A 66 -17.04 -3.90 -12.81
N LEU A 67 -17.52 -4.88 -12.05
CA LEU A 67 -16.70 -6.00 -11.57
C LEU A 67 -16.23 -6.89 -12.73
N GLY A 68 -17.10 -7.19 -13.68
CA GLY A 68 -16.75 -7.97 -14.88
C GLY A 68 -15.67 -7.25 -15.70
N TRP A 69 -15.83 -5.94 -15.88
CA TRP A 69 -14.81 -5.14 -16.56
C TRP A 69 -13.49 -5.13 -15.81
N ALA A 70 -13.51 -4.91 -14.49
CA ALA A 70 -12.29 -4.93 -13.66
C ALA A 70 -11.59 -6.29 -13.68
N ALA A 71 -12.35 -7.38 -13.64
CA ALA A 71 -11.81 -8.74 -13.72
C ALA A 71 -11.22 -9.09 -15.10
N ALA A 72 -11.71 -8.45 -16.16
CA ALA A 72 -11.19 -8.62 -17.51
C ALA A 72 -9.92 -7.79 -17.79
N GLN A 73 -9.54 -6.88 -16.88
CA GLN A 73 -8.32 -6.12 -17.07
C GLN A 73 -7.08 -7.02 -16.92
N PRO A 74 -6.07 -6.89 -17.80
CA PRO A 74 -4.84 -7.63 -17.63
C PRO A 74 -4.16 -7.24 -16.31
N SER A 75 -3.69 -8.24 -15.56
CA SER A 75 -2.92 -8.00 -14.35
C SER A 75 -1.60 -7.31 -14.71
N VAL A 76 -1.44 -6.05 -14.32
CA VAL A 76 -0.16 -5.34 -14.46
C VAL A 76 0.69 -5.68 -13.24
N PRO A 77 1.86 -6.32 -13.41
CA PRO A 77 2.75 -6.59 -12.29
C PRO A 77 3.08 -5.28 -11.57
N ALA A 78 2.79 -5.22 -10.27
CA ALA A 78 3.13 -4.05 -9.48
C ALA A 78 4.64 -3.76 -9.59
N THR A 79 5.02 -2.49 -9.60
CA THR A 79 6.43 -2.08 -9.70
C THR A 79 7.28 -2.73 -8.61
N ASN A 80 6.70 -2.95 -7.44
CA ASN A 80 7.36 -3.58 -6.31
C ASN A 80 7.56 -5.10 -6.50
N THR A 81 6.71 -5.78 -7.29
CA THR A 81 6.93 -7.18 -7.68
C THR A 81 8.19 -7.32 -8.53
N ARG A 82 8.45 -6.36 -9.43
CA ARG A 82 9.69 -6.32 -10.21
C ARG A 82 10.91 -6.06 -9.32
N LEU A 83 10.77 -5.21 -8.31
CA LEU A 83 11.83 -4.98 -7.34
C LEU A 83 12.10 -6.25 -6.54
N ALA A 84 11.07 -6.94 -6.04
CA ALA A 84 11.21 -8.20 -5.31
C ALA A 84 11.95 -9.26 -6.14
N ALA A 85 11.55 -9.45 -7.40
CA ALA A 85 12.21 -10.37 -8.32
C ALA A 85 13.67 -9.98 -8.59
N PHE A 86 13.95 -8.68 -8.77
CA PHE A 86 15.31 -8.18 -8.95
C PHE A 86 16.19 -8.48 -7.72
N LEU A 87 15.71 -8.18 -6.51
CA LEU A 87 16.45 -8.42 -5.28
C LEU A 87 16.74 -9.91 -5.08
N SER A 88 15.74 -10.77 -5.32
CA SER A 88 15.92 -12.22 -5.25
C SER A 88 16.95 -12.74 -6.26
N ALA A 89 16.90 -12.26 -7.51
CA ALA A 89 17.86 -12.65 -8.55
C ALA A 89 19.31 -12.23 -8.23
N HIS A 90 19.48 -11.18 -7.42
CA HIS A 90 20.79 -10.71 -6.94
C HIS A 90 21.17 -11.24 -5.55
N HIS A 91 20.42 -12.19 -5.00
CA HIS A 91 20.61 -12.76 -3.65
C HIS A 91 20.60 -11.71 -2.54
N LEU A 92 19.88 -10.61 -2.73
CA LEU A 92 19.69 -9.56 -1.76
C LEU A 92 18.43 -9.87 -0.92
N THR A 93 18.64 -10.54 0.20
CA THR A 93 17.54 -11.12 1.00
C THR A 93 17.13 -10.24 2.17
N SER A 94 17.98 -9.32 2.65
CA SER A 94 17.67 -8.53 3.83
C SER A 94 18.18 -7.10 3.72
N GLY A 95 17.27 -6.14 3.81
CA GLY A 95 17.56 -4.73 3.62
C GLY A 95 16.68 -3.78 4.42
N ILE A 96 16.84 -2.48 4.16
CA ILE A 96 16.04 -1.40 4.73
C ILE A 96 15.47 -0.50 3.62
N SER A 97 14.31 0.09 3.85
CA SER A 97 13.67 1.05 2.94
C SER A 97 12.61 1.88 3.67
N GLY A 98 11.99 2.81 2.99
CA GLY A 98 10.77 3.46 3.47
C GLY A 98 9.63 2.47 3.65
N TYR A 99 8.69 2.81 4.53
CA TYR A 99 7.59 1.95 4.97
C TYR A 99 6.81 1.29 3.81
N TRP A 100 6.38 2.09 2.84
CA TRP A 100 5.53 1.61 1.75
C TRP A 100 6.21 0.63 0.81
N ASP A 101 7.51 0.81 0.56
CA ASP A 101 8.27 -0.10 -0.29
C ASP A 101 8.70 -1.36 0.48
N SER A 102 8.99 -1.24 1.79
CA SER A 102 9.43 -2.37 2.63
C SER A 102 8.36 -3.45 2.77
N SER A 103 7.16 -3.07 3.17
CA SER A 103 6.06 -4.00 3.42
C SER A 103 5.61 -4.71 2.14
N VAL A 104 5.46 -3.97 1.04
CA VAL A 104 4.96 -4.51 -0.22
C VAL A 104 5.97 -5.49 -0.84
N VAL A 105 7.28 -5.22 -0.76
CA VAL A 105 8.31 -6.13 -1.28
C VAL A 105 8.40 -7.39 -0.43
N THR A 106 8.35 -7.27 0.89
CA THR A 106 8.41 -8.43 1.79
C THR A 106 7.23 -9.37 1.55
N VAL A 107 6.02 -8.84 1.47
CA VAL A 107 4.82 -9.64 1.17
C VAL A 107 4.85 -10.16 -0.27
N GLY A 108 5.20 -9.33 -1.24
CA GLY A 108 5.23 -9.69 -2.65
C GLY A 108 6.31 -10.71 -3.05
N SER A 109 7.31 -10.92 -2.17
CA SER A 109 8.35 -11.96 -2.33
C SER A 109 8.06 -13.23 -1.52
N ASP A 110 6.90 -13.32 -0.88
CA ASP A 110 6.55 -14.40 0.06
C ASP A 110 7.60 -14.58 1.17
N GLY A 111 8.16 -13.47 1.62
CA GLY A 111 9.20 -13.43 2.66
C GLY A 111 10.62 -13.81 2.18
N ALA A 112 10.82 -14.13 0.90
CA ALA A 112 12.16 -14.42 0.37
C ALA A 112 13.10 -13.22 0.45
N VAL A 113 12.53 -12.00 0.39
CA VAL A 113 13.23 -10.75 0.62
C VAL A 113 12.56 -10.03 1.79
N THR A 114 13.30 -9.78 2.84
CA THR A 114 12.83 -9.03 4.01
C THR A 114 13.38 -7.61 3.96
N ILE A 115 12.51 -6.61 3.87
CA ILE A 115 12.91 -5.20 3.96
C ILE A 115 12.28 -4.61 5.21
N ARG A 116 13.09 -4.00 6.08
CA ARG A 116 12.63 -3.33 7.29
C ARG A 116 12.40 -1.86 7.04
N ALA A 117 11.30 -1.36 7.59
CA ALA A 117 10.91 0.04 7.43
C ALA A 117 11.82 0.96 8.24
N VAL A 118 12.34 1.99 7.60
CA VAL A 118 13.07 3.07 8.27
C VAL A 118 12.49 4.41 7.88
N GLN A 119 12.58 5.35 8.79
CA GLN A 119 12.27 6.76 8.55
C GLN A 119 13.54 7.59 8.59
N HIS A 120 13.41 8.83 8.18
CA HIS A 120 14.54 9.76 8.09
C HIS A 120 14.14 11.09 8.72
N VAL A 121 14.59 11.34 9.97
CA VAL A 121 14.38 12.61 10.71
C VAL A 121 15.41 12.72 11.85
N PRO A 122 16.49 13.44 11.74
CA PRO A 122 17.31 13.87 10.60
C PRO A 122 18.26 12.79 10.07
N ARG A 123 18.33 11.62 10.72
CA ARG A 123 19.10 10.43 10.32
C ARG A 123 18.16 9.26 10.11
N LEU A 124 18.67 8.19 9.55
CA LEU A 124 17.89 6.96 9.44
C LEU A 124 17.68 6.35 10.82
N GLU A 125 16.44 6.01 11.12
CA GLU A 125 16.02 5.35 12.35
C GLU A 125 14.92 4.32 12.07
N PRO A 126 14.73 3.31 12.94
CA PRO A 126 13.64 2.37 12.83
C PRO A 126 12.28 3.07 12.75
N TYR A 127 11.44 2.65 11.83
CA TYR A 127 10.05 3.08 11.77
C TYR A 127 9.18 2.05 12.49
N LEU A 128 8.81 2.33 13.73
CA LEU A 128 8.19 1.34 14.63
C LEU A 128 6.67 1.25 14.51
N TRP A 129 6.05 1.96 13.58
CA TRP A 129 4.63 1.79 13.31
C TRP A 129 4.39 0.43 12.64
N GLU A 130 3.56 -0.41 13.27
CA GLU A 130 3.24 -1.78 12.82
C GLU A 130 4.46 -2.70 12.66
N THR A 131 5.56 -2.43 13.39
CA THR A 131 6.78 -3.24 13.38
C THR A 131 7.24 -3.57 14.80
N LYS A 132 8.07 -4.60 14.94
CA LYS A 132 8.65 -4.99 16.23
C LYS A 132 10.06 -4.42 16.36
N SER A 133 10.39 -3.82 17.51
CA SER A 133 11.74 -3.33 17.80
C SER A 133 12.81 -4.42 17.65
N SER A 134 12.50 -5.66 18.03
CA SER A 134 13.41 -6.80 17.88
C SER A 134 13.82 -7.11 16.44
N TRP A 135 13.09 -6.60 15.44
CA TRP A 135 13.47 -6.76 14.03
C TRP A 135 14.70 -5.92 13.66
N TYR A 136 15.00 -4.90 14.45
CA TYR A 136 16.14 -4.00 14.24
C TYR A 136 17.35 -4.34 15.12
N ASP A 137 17.27 -5.39 15.93
CA ASP A 137 18.40 -5.89 16.71
C ASP A 137 19.50 -6.41 15.76
N PRO A 138 20.67 -5.73 15.70
CA PRO A 138 21.75 -6.14 14.81
C PRO A 138 22.45 -7.43 15.22
N GLY A 139 22.27 -7.87 16.47
CA GLY A 139 22.80 -9.15 16.95
C GLY A 139 22.00 -10.36 16.44
N ALA A 140 20.69 -10.17 16.24
CA ALA A 140 19.80 -11.22 15.78
C ALA A 140 19.47 -11.12 14.27
N ASN A 141 19.63 -9.94 13.67
CA ASN A 141 19.21 -9.66 12.32
C ASN A 141 20.30 -8.95 11.50
N ARG A 142 20.18 -9.05 10.19
CA ARG A 142 21.06 -8.35 9.25
C ARG A 142 20.27 -7.60 8.20
N ALA A 143 20.84 -6.51 7.72
CA ALA A 143 20.41 -5.80 6.53
C ALA A 143 21.65 -5.26 5.83
N ASN A 144 21.85 -5.61 4.57
CA ASN A 144 23.06 -5.22 3.83
C ASN A 144 22.75 -4.38 2.59
N PHE A 145 21.49 -4.00 2.38
CA PHE A 145 21.14 -3.08 1.31
C PHE A 145 20.09 -2.06 1.76
N LEU A 146 20.09 -0.92 1.08
CA LEU A 146 19.12 0.15 1.21
C LEU A 146 18.43 0.34 -0.14
N VAL A 147 17.10 0.37 -0.14
CA VAL A 147 16.33 0.75 -1.33
C VAL A 147 15.79 2.16 -1.15
N THR A 148 15.96 2.98 -2.18
CA THR A 148 15.33 4.30 -2.31
C THR A 148 14.43 4.34 -3.54
N SER A 149 13.42 5.19 -3.52
CA SER A 149 12.39 5.24 -4.54
C SER A 149 12.20 6.67 -5.05
N LYS A 150 12.21 6.83 -6.38
CA LYS A 150 11.87 8.09 -7.08
C LYS A 150 10.50 8.05 -7.75
N LYS A 151 9.59 7.21 -7.27
CA LYS A 151 8.24 7.14 -7.81
C LYS A 151 7.52 8.47 -7.68
N PRO A 152 6.79 8.92 -8.71
CA PRO A 152 5.89 10.04 -8.57
C PRO A 152 4.76 9.68 -7.59
N GLY A 153 4.41 10.60 -6.71
CA GLY A 153 3.36 10.43 -5.71
C GLY A 153 3.85 10.60 -4.27
N PHE A 154 2.98 11.17 -3.44
CA PHE A 154 3.34 11.58 -2.08
C PHE A 154 3.81 10.40 -1.20
N PHE A 155 3.21 9.22 -1.34
CA PHE A 155 3.51 8.05 -0.51
C PHE A 155 4.57 7.11 -1.09
N HIS A 156 5.02 7.34 -2.33
CA HIS A 156 5.94 6.45 -3.03
C HIS A 156 7.31 7.06 -3.29
N HIS A 157 7.51 8.30 -2.85
CA HIS A 157 8.80 8.96 -2.97
C HIS A 157 9.49 8.92 -1.61
N TRP A 158 10.41 7.97 -1.45
CA TRP A 158 11.20 7.87 -0.23
C TRP A 158 12.68 7.93 -0.56
N GLN A 159 13.32 9.00 -0.11
CA GLN A 159 14.75 9.19 -0.22
C GLN A 159 15.28 9.76 1.10
N PRO A 160 16.30 9.14 1.70
CA PRO A 160 17.02 9.74 2.80
C PRO A 160 17.76 11.01 2.33
N SER A 161 18.06 11.91 3.24
CA SER A 161 18.90 13.06 2.92
C SER A 161 20.30 12.57 2.49
N PRO A 162 21.03 13.37 1.69
CA PRO A 162 22.41 13.04 1.34
C PRO A 162 23.30 12.79 2.57
N ALA A 163 23.07 13.53 3.67
CA ALA A 163 23.78 13.35 4.92
C ALA A 163 23.45 12.01 5.60
N ALA A 164 22.17 11.61 5.63
CA ALA A 164 21.74 10.33 6.18
C ALA A 164 22.27 9.14 5.35
N LEU A 165 22.34 9.30 4.03
CA LEU A 165 22.93 8.30 3.14
C LEU A 165 24.46 8.22 3.35
N ALA A 166 25.14 9.35 3.47
CA ALA A 166 26.58 9.41 3.72
C ALA A 166 26.96 8.79 5.08
N ALA A 167 26.11 8.92 6.09
CA ALA A 167 26.31 8.31 7.41
C ALA A 167 26.36 6.77 7.35
N LEU A 168 25.72 6.14 6.36
CA LEU A 168 25.85 4.70 6.12
C LEU A 168 27.19 4.28 5.50
N GLY A 169 28.04 5.24 5.11
CA GLY A 169 29.31 4.98 4.44
C GLY A 169 29.17 4.75 2.94
N ARG A 170 30.22 4.20 2.34
CA ARG A 170 30.23 3.95 0.89
C ARG A 170 29.62 2.60 0.56
N PRO A 171 28.62 2.54 -0.36
CA PRO A 171 28.10 1.28 -0.85
C PRO A 171 29.17 0.58 -1.71
N VAL A 172 29.25 -0.74 -1.59
CA VAL A 172 30.12 -1.59 -2.46
C VAL A 172 29.54 -1.76 -3.85
N ARG A 173 28.23 -1.60 -3.98
CA ARG A 173 27.52 -1.70 -5.28
C ARG A 173 26.27 -0.85 -5.28
N ILE A 174 25.93 -0.31 -6.44
CA ILE A 174 24.70 0.45 -6.65
C ILE A 174 24.00 -0.14 -7.89
N TYR A 175 22.71 -0.43 -7.74
CA TYR A 175 21.88 -0.87 -8.84
C TYR A 175 20.74 0.13 -9.07
N HIS A 176 20.32 0.23 -10.32
CA HIS A 176 19.15 0.99 -10.72
C HIS A 176 18.14 0.04 -11.39
N THR A 177 16.92 -0.03 -10.86
CA THR A 177 15.86 -0.87 -11.40
C THR A 177 14.53 -0.12 -11.39
N GLY A 178 14.08 0.31 -12.56
CA GLY A 178 12.91 1.18 -12.68
C GLY A 178 13.07 2.45 -11.84
N PRO A 179 12.10 2.79 -10.97
CA PRO A 179 12.18 3.98 -10.13
C PRO A 179 13.03 3.78 -8.86
N PHE A 180 13.64 2.61 -8.69
CA PHE A 180 14.39 2.28 -7.48
C PHE A 180 15.89 2.38 -7.69
N THR A 181 16.58 2.80 -6.63
CA THR A 181 18.03 2.67 -6.49
C THR A 181 18.31 1.79 -5.28
N VAL A 182 19.12 0.75 -5.48
CA VAL A 182 19.52 -0.22 -4.45
C VAL A 182 20.99 -0.02 -4.16
N TYR A 183 21.29 0.41 -2.93
CA TYR A 183 22.66 0.58 -2.42
C TYR A 183 23.02 -0.65 -1.60
N VAL A 184 24.05 -1.36 -2.00
CA VAL A 184 24.53 -2.57 -1.30
C VAL A 184 25.76 -2.26 -0.50
N PHE A 185 25.83 -2.76 0.72
CA PHE A 185 26.93 -2.55 1.66
C PHE A 185 27.52 -3.91 2.10
N ASP A 186 28.75 -3.90 2.53
CA ASP A 186 29.46 -5.06 3.08
C ASP A 186 29.24 -5.27 4.59
N LYS A 187 28.50 -4.36 5.23
CA LYS A 187 28.21 -4.32 6.66
C LYS A 187 26.72 -4.49 6.97
N ASN A 188 26.42 -4.73 8.26
CA ASN A 188 25.06 -4.76 8.75
C ASN A 188 24.55 -3.33 9.00
N LEU A 189 23.64 -2.86 8.17
CA LEU A 189 23.05 -1.52 8.28
C LEU A 189 22.24 -1.31 9.55
N LEU A 190 21.72 -2.39 10.16
CA LEU A 190 20.97 -2.27 11.42
C LEU A 190 21.83 -1.79 12.57
N ALA A 191 23.15 -2.06 12.54
CA ALA A 191 24.08 -1.57 13.55
C ALA A 191 24.34 -0.05 13.48
N GLU A 192 24.00 0.57 12.35
CA GLU A 192 24.14 2.01 12.15
C GLU A 192 22.88 2.79 12.56
N LEU A 193 21.79 2.08 12.83
CA LEU A 193 20.56 2.71 13.29
C LEU A 193 20.63 2.97 14.79
N PRO A 194 20.03 4.07 15.28
CA PRO A 194 19.96 4.32 16.71
C PRO A 194 19.15 3.22 17.39
N HIS A 195 19.73 2.66 18.45
CA HIS A 195 19.05 1.71 19.32
C HIS A 195 18.07 2.47 20.24
N GLN A 196 16.84 1.98 20.32
CA GLN A 196 15.81 2.49 21.23
C GLN A 196 15.67 1.56 22.44
#